data_0e6d8bb890416c9de893ff69c66c5116
#
_entry.id   0e6d8bb890416c9de893ff69c66c5116
#
_cell.length_a   1.000
_cell.length_b   1.000
_cell.length_c   1.000
_cell.angle_alpha   90.00
_cell.angle_beta   90.00
_cell.angle_gamma   90.00
#
_symmetry.space_group_name_H-M   'P 1'
#
loop_
_entity.id
_entity.type
_entity.pdbx_description
1 polymer ?
#
loop_
_entity_poly.entity_id
_entity_poly.type
_entity_poly.pdbx_seq_one_letter_code
_entity_poly.pdbx_strand_id
1 'polypeptide(L)'
;MKENRNYYKKKIYLALLIITFILGFVSLYEYYRMTIHNPFRLLSTVLYGVIKLFLFTPPIATDDKTSFLYEIAKWLAPILTSTFIFTKISNTLLHIKNIWFNKISANHILVFENSVMGETLINNLIDEKNSYKISLISKHFIDDNLKSKIENEK
;
A
#
# COMPACT_ATOMS: atom_id res chain seq x y z
N MET A 1 -15.55 -12.95 1.09
CA MET A 1 -16.12 -11.59 0.94
C MET A 1 -15.11 -10.43 1.07
N LYS A 2 -14.07 -10.54 1.90
CA LYS A 2 -13.01 -9.51 2.07
C LYS A 2 -12.09 -9.33 0.84
N GLU A 3 -11.81 -10.39 0.10
CA GLU A 3 -10.88 -10.39 -1.04
C GLU A 3 -11.39 -9.58 -2.23
N ASN A 4 -12.68 -9.68 -2.54
CA ASN A 4 -13.33 -8.92 -3.60
C ASN A 4 -13.28 -7.39 -3.33
N ARG A 5 -13.43 -6.97 -2.07
CA ARG A 5 -13.39 -5.55 -1.69
C ARG A 5 -12.02 -4.91 -1.91
N ASN A 6 -10.93 -5.63 -1.68
CA ASN A 6 -9.57 -5.14 -1.91
C ASN A 6 -9.24 -5.01 -3.41
N TYR A 7 -9.77 -5.91 -4.23
CA TYR A 7 -9.61 -5.86 -5.67
C TYR A 7 -10.28 -4.61 -6.28
N TYR A 8 -11.52 -4.32 -5.89
CA TYR A 8 -12.23 -3.11 -6.34
C TYR A 8 -11.52 -1.81 -5.91
N LYS A 9 -11.04 -1.74 -4.67
CA LYS A 9 -10.28 -0.57 -4.19
C LYS A 9 -9.02 -0.31 -5.02
N LYS A 10 -8.28 -1.34 -5.40
CA LYS A 10 -7.09 -1.21 -6.25
C LYS A 10 -7.45 -0.69 -7.65
N LYS A 11 -8.55 -1.17 -8.24
CA LYS A 11 -9.02 -0.71 -9.55
C LYS A 11 -9.46 0.75 -9.53
N ILE A 12 -10.23 1.16 -8.52
CA ILE A 12 -10.67 2.55 -8.35
C ILE A 12 -9.46 3.46 -8.19
N TYR A 13 -8.50 3.07 -7.37
CA TYR A 13 -7.27 3.85 -7.18
C TYR A 13 -6.47 4.00 -8.47
N LEU A 14 -6.31 2.93 -9.24
CA LEU A 14 -5.63 2.97 -10.53
C LEU A 14 -6.37 3.87 -11.53
N ALA A 15 -7.69 3.78 -11.57
CA ALA A 15 -8.51 4.63 -12.42
C ALA A 15 -8.36 6.11 -12.07
N LEU A 16 -8.40 6.47 -10.78
CA LEU A 16 -8.17 7.84 -10.32
C LEU A 16 -6.78 8.34 -10.68
N LEU A 17 -5.76 7.51 -10.56
CA LEU A 17 -4.38 7.87 -10.95
C LEU A 17 -4.29 8.17 -12.45
N ILE A 18 -4.89 7.33 -13.30
CA ILE A 18 -4.92 7.53 -14.75
C ILE A 18 -5.69 8.82 -15.10
N ILE A 19 -6.85 9.05 -14.49
CA ILE A 19 -7.64 10.26 -14.71
C ILE A 19 -6.83 11.51 -14.31
N THR A 20 -6.20 11.49 -13.15
CA THR A 20 -5.37 12.62 -12.68
C THR A 20 -4.17 12.87 -13.61
N PHE A 21 -3.55 11.81 -14.12
CA PHE A 21 -2.47 11.92 -15.09
C PHE A 21 -2.95 12.58 -16.39
N ILE A 22 -4.09 12.15 -16.92
CA ILE A 22 -4.68 12.72 -18.14
C ILE A 22 -5.06 14.19 -17.93
N LEU A 23 -5.71 14.54 -16.82
CA LEU A 23 -6.05 15.92 -16.49
C LEU A 23 -4.81 16.81 -16.40
N GLY A 24 -3.77 16.35 -15.70
CA GLY A 24 -2.49 17.05 -15.62
C GLY A 24 -1.82 17.22 -16.99
N PHE A 25 -1.86 16.17 -17.80
CA PHE A 25 -1.26 16.20 -19.14
C PHE A 25 -1.98 17.20 -20.06
N VAL A 26 -3.30 17.13 -20.15
CA VAL A 26 -4.10 18.03 -21.03
C VAL A 26 -3.92 19.47 -20.61
N SER A 27 -4.03 19.78 -19.32
CA SER A 27 -3.91 21.15 -18.83
C SER A 27 -2.51 21.75 -19.02
N LEU A 28 -1.45 20.96 -18.79
CA LEU A 28 -0.08 21.41 -19.03
C LEU A 28 0.24 21.51 -20.52
N TYR A 29 -0.33 20.64 -21.35
CA TYR A 29 -0.18 20.71 -22.79
C TYR A 29 -0.80 22.01 -23.35
N GLU A 30 -2.01 22.37 -22.94
CA GLU A 30 -2.65 23.62 -23.31
C GLU A 30 -1.83 24.85 -22.91
N TYR A 31 -1.29 24.84 -21.69
CA TYR A 31 -0.47 25.94 -21.19
C TYR A 31 0.84 26.11 -21.96
N TYR A 32 1.58 25.02 -22.16
CA TYR A 32 2.91 25.09 -22.78
C TYR A 32 2.86 25.20 -24.32
N ARG A 33 1.76 24.77 -24.97
CA ARG A 33 1.59 24.88 -26.42
C ARG A 33 1.72 26.30 -26.92
N MET A 34 1.30 27.28 -26.13
CA MET A 34 1.40 28.70 -26.51
C MET A 34 2.83 29.24 -26.50
N THR A 35 3.72 28.59 -25.74
CA THR A 35 5.09 29.08 -25.53
C THR A 35 6.13 28.23 -26.25
N ILE A 36 5.90 26.92 -26.42
CA ILE A 36 6.87 25.96 -26.96
C ILE A 36 6.41 25.50 -28.34
N HIS A 37 7.14 25.89 -29.39
CA HIS A 37 6.82 25.54 -30.79
C HIS A 37 7.40 24.17 -31.20
N ASN A 38 8.45 23.68 -30.52
CA ASN A 38 9.06 22.41 -30.85
C ASN A 38 8.25 21.26 -30.22
N PRO A 39 7.67 20.32 -30.99
CA PRO A 39 6.76 19.30 -30.48
C PRO A 39 7.45 18.31 -29.53
N PHE A 40 8.71 17.94 -29.78
CA PHE A 40 9.44 17.04 -28.90
C PHE A 40 9.74 17.68 -27.53
N ARG A 41 10.18 18.93 -27.55
CA ARG A 41 10.44 19.72 -26.34
C ARG A 41 9.14 19.97 -25.55
N LEU A 42 8.05 20.25 -26.24
CA LEU A 42 6.73 20.40 -25.64
C LEU A 42 6.31 19.13 -24.89
N LEU A 43 6.35 17.99 -25.57
CA LEU A 43 5.97 16.70 -24.98
C LEU A 43 6.83 16.36 -23.74
N SER A 44 8.15 16.54 -23.87
CA SER A 44 9.09 16.29 -22.77
C SER A 44 8.80 17.20 -21.56
N THR A 45 8.54 18.49 -21.80
CA THR A 45 8.24 19.46 -20.72
C THR A 45 6.91 19.13 -20.05
N VAL A 46 5.88 18.75 -20.81
CA VAL A 46 4.58 18.37 -20.28
C VAL A 46 4.70 17.10 -19.41
N LEU A 47 5.35 16.06 -19.90
CA LEU A 47 5.56 14.83 -19.15
C LEU A 47 6.32 15.09 -17.85
N TYR A 48 7.39 15.86 -17.91
CA TYR A 48 8.15 16.25 -16.73
C TYR A 48 7.29 17.06 -15.73
N GLY A 49 6.44 17.97 -16.23
CA GLY A 49 5.50 18.74 -15.44
C GLY A 49 4.48 17.86 -14.73
N VAL A 50 3.92 16.86 -15.42
CA VAL A 50 2.99 15.89 -14.80
C VAL A 50 3.68 15.10 -13.68
N ILE A 51 4.91 14.64 -13.90
CA ILE A 51 5.67 13.94 -12.85
C ILE A 51 5.88 14.84 -11.62
N LYS A 52 6.19 16.12 -11.84
CA LYS A 52 6.35 17.10 -10.76
C LYS A 52 5.08 17.28 -9.93
N LEU A 53 3.89 17.22 -10.52
CA LEU A 53 2.62 17.27 -9.77
C LEU A 53 2.54 16.14 -8.74
N PHE A 54 2.94 14.92 -9.12
CA PHE A 54 2.97 13.78 -8.20
C PHE A 54 4.07 13.88 -7.14
N LEU A 55 5.12 14.67 -7.38
CA LEU A 55 6.21 14.92 -6.43
C LEU A 55 5.99 16.15 -5.53
N PHE A 56 4.77 16.64 -5.42
CA PHE A 56 4.42 17.83 -4.60
C PHE A 56 5.07 19.15 -5.06
N THR A 57 5.56 19.21 -6.29
CA THR A 57 6.20 20.39 -6.85
C THR A 57 5.44 20.86 -8.07
N PRO A 58 4.44 21.76 -7.92
CA PRO A 58 3.68 22.24 -9.06
C PRO A 58 4.62 22.93 -10.07
N PRO A 59 4.56 22.55 -11.37
CA PRO A 59 5.47 23.08 -12.37
C PRO A 59 5.17 24.53 -12.77
N ILE A 60 3.97 25.00 -12.47
CA ILE A 60 3.47 26.33 -12.82
C ILE A 60 2.89 26.99 -11.58
N ALA A 61 3.19 28.28 -11.37
CA ALA A 61 2.50 29.10 -10.38
C ALA A 61 1.04 29.28 -10.82
N THR A 62 0.14 29.42 -9.84
CA THR A 62 -1.28 29.66 -10.12
C THR A 62 -1.46 31.06 -10.66
N ASP A 63 -1.71 31.20 -11.95
CA ASP A 63 -2.02 32.43 -12.65
C ASP A 63 -3.45 32.37 -13.19
N ASP A 64 -4.04 33.50 -13.49
CA ASP A 64 -5.38 33.62 -14.14
C ASP A 64 -5.49 32.85 -15.46
N LYS A 65 -4.35 32.49 -16.05
CA LYS A 65 -4.25 31.70 -17.30
C LYS A 65 -4.26 30.19 -17.08
N THR A 66 -4.22 29.73 -15.83
CA THR A 66 -4.23 28.28 -15.55
C THR A 66 -5.64 27.71 -15.69
N SER A 67 -5.74 26.58 -16.38
CA SER A 67 -7.01 25.88 -16.55
C SER A 67 -7.52 25.35 -15.20
N PHE A 68 -8.82 25.38 -14.98
CA PHE A 68 -9.48 24.75 -13.82
C PHE A 68 -9.10 23.28 -13.67
N LEU A 69 -8.86 22.57 -14.79
CA LEU A 69 -8.40 21.19 -14.81
C LEU A 69 -7.01 21.05 -14.16
N TYR A 70 -6.14 22.04 -14.35
CA TYR A 70 -4.83 22.07 -13.69
C TYR A 70 -4.96 22.19 -12.18
N GLU A 71 -5.86 23.02 -11.68
CA GLU A 71 -6.08 23.17 -10.24
C GLU A 71 -6.56 21.86 -9.61
N ILE A 72 -7.47 21.14 -10.26
CA ILE A 72 -7.91 19.83 -9.81
C ILE A 72 -6.73 18.85 -9.80
N ALA A 73 -5.95 18.75 -10.86
CA ALA A 73 -4.82 17.84 -10.96
C ALA A 73 -3.74 18.15 -9.92
N LYS A 74 -3.48 19.43 -9.66
CA LYS A 74 -2.51 19.94 -8.68
C LYS A 74 -2.80 19.48 -7.25
N TRP A 75 -4.08 19.36 -6.87
CA TRP A 75 -4.48 18.85 -5.55
C TRP A 75 -4.63 17.33 -5.52
N LEU A 76 -5.20 16.73 -6.57
CA LEU A 76 -5.43 15.29 -6.63
C LEU A 76 -4.12 14.48 -6.68
N ALA A 77 -3.14 14.92 -7.45
CA ALA A 77 -1.88 14.18 -7.60
C ALA A 77 -1.14 13.99 -6.27
N PRO A 78 -0.90 15.03 -5.45
CA PRO A 78 -0.28 14.88 -4.14
C PRO A 78 -1.10 14.00 -3.18
N ILE A 79 -2.43 14.12 -3.16
CA ILE A 79 -3.30 13.32 -2.30
C ILE A 79 -3.17 11.83 -2.64
N LEU A 80 -3.19 11.48 -3.92
CA LEU A 80 -3.01 10.10 -4.38
C LEU A 80 -1.63 9.56 -4.02
N THR A 81 -0.57 10.34 -4.24
CA THR A 81 0.80 9.93 -3.89
C THR A 81 0.95 9.75 -2.39
N SER A 82 0.45 10.69 -1.56
CA SER A 82 0.46 10.58 -0.11
C SER A 82 -0.25 9.33 0.37
N THR A 83 -1.44 9.06 -0.17
CA THR A 83 -2.23 7.88 0.20
C THR A 83 -1.47 6.58 -0.12
N PHE A 84 -0.80 6.52 -1.28
CA PHE A 84 0.04 5.38 -1.66
C PHE A 84 1.21 5.18 -0.69
N ILE A 85 1.97 6.23 -0.42
CA ILE A 85 3.12 6.22 0.49
C ILE A 85 2.67 5.80 1.89
N PHE A 86 1.59 6.40 2.41
CA PHE A 86 1.06 6.10 3.74
C PHE A 86 0.62 4.64 3.86
N THR A 87 -0.05 4.10 2.84
CA THR A 87 -0.46 2.69 2.82
C THR A 87 0.74 1.76 2.84
N LYS A 88 1.79 2.07 2.08
CA LYS A 88 3.02 1.27 2.05
C LYS A 88 3.76 1.31 3.38
N ILE A 89 3.93 2.50 3.95
CA ILE A 89 4.59 2.68 5.25
C ILE A 89 3.81 1.96 6.35
N SER A 90 2.48 2.11 6.41
CA SER A 90 1.64 1.45 7.41
C SER A 90 1.76 -0.07 7.36
N ASN A 91 1.73 -0.66 6.17
CA ASN A 91 1.89 -2.09 6.00
C ASN A 91 3.29 -2.58 6.45
N THR A 92 4.34 -1.80 6.16
CA THR A 92 5.70 -2.11 6.60
C THR A 92 5.83 -2.01 8.12
N LEU A 93 5.27 -0.96 8.73
CA LEU A 93 5.28 -0.77 10.18
C LEU A 93 4.51 -1.88 10.90
N LEU A 94 3.35 -2.30 10.38
CA LEU A 94 2.60 -3.42 10.93
C LEU A 94 3.41 -4.72 10.86
N HIS A 95 4.11 -4.95 9.78
CA HIS A 95 4.98 -6.12 9.65
C HIS A 95 6.15 -6.07 10.64
N ILE A 96 6.82 -4.94 10.78
CA ILE A 96 7.90 -4.73 11.75
C ILE A 96 7.36 -4.89 13.18
N LYS A 97 6.20 -4.31 13.50
CA LYS A 97 5.55 -4.46 14.80
C LYS A 97 5.33 -5.94 15.12
N ASN A 98 4.79 -6.72 14.19
CA ASN A 98 4.55 -8.15 14.42
C ASN A 98 5.85 -8.92 14.67
N ILE A 99 6.93 -8.61 13.93
CA ILE A 99 8.25 -9.22 14.16
C ILE A 99 8.80 -8.84 15.54
N TRP A 100 8.70 -7.56 15.92
CA TRP A 100 9.20 -7.08 17.21
C TRP A 100 8.42 -7.67 18.39
N PHE A 101 7.08 -7.66 18.32
CA PHE A 101 6.25 -8.26 19.37
C PHE A 101 6.51 -9.75 19.53
N ASN A 102 6.74 -10.47 18.45
CA ASN A 102 7.07 -11.89 18.51
C ASN A 102 8.46 -12.13 19.10
N LYS A 103 9.41 -11.19 18.96
CA LYS A 103 10.78 -11.32 19.45
C LYS A 103 10.95 -10.94 20.93
N ILE A 104 10.08 -10.06 21.45
CA ILE A 104 10.17 -9.50 22.82
C ILE A 104 9.27 -10.25 23.81
N SER A 105 8.37 -11.10 23.35
CA SER A 105 7.46 -11.84 24.23
C SER A 105 8.26 -12.89 25.03
N ALA A 106 8.35 -12.70 26.33
CA ALA A 106 9.14 -13.56 27.24
C ALA A 106 8.67 -15.03 27.28
N ASN A 107 7.42 -15.29 26.89
CA ASN A 107 6.81 -16.63 26.88
C ASN A 107 6.46 -17.05 25.44
N HIS A 108 7.45 -17.04 24.55
CA HIS A 108 7.26 -17.40 23.14
C HIS A 108 7.75 -18.82 22.88
N ILE A 109 6.86 -19.69 22.43
CA ILE A 109 7.19 -21.05 22.02
C ILE A 109 7.18 -21.10 20.49
N LEU A 110 8.32 -21.48 19.91
CA LEU A 110 8.47 -21.72 18.49
C LEU A 110 8.37 -23.21 18.23
N VAL A 111 7.33 -23.62 17.52
CA VAL A 111 7.18 -25.00 17.07
C VAL A 111 7.64 -25.08 15.61
N PHE A 112 8.69 -25.86 15.39
CA PHE A 112 9.19 -26.15 14.06
C PHE A 112 8.63 -27.49 13.61
N GLU A 113 8.12 -27.54 12.39
CA GLU A 113 7.63 -28.74 11.74
C GLU A 113 6.15 -29.08 12.01
N ASN A 114 5.46 -29.41 10.92
CA ASN A 114 4.07 -29.82 10.92
C ASN A 114 4.02 -31.37 10.93
N SER A 115 4.37 -31.97 12.07
CA SER A 115 4.21 -33.41 12.30
C SER A 115 3.06 -33.65 13.28
N VAL A 116 2.51 -34.88 13.30
CA VAL A 116 1.47 -35.29 14.26
C VAL A 116 1.90 -34.99 15.71
N MET A 117 3.21 -35.04 15.97
CA MET A 117 3.79 -34.72 17.26
C MET A 117 3.75 -33.22 17.58
N GLY A 118 3.96 -32.36 16.59
CA GLY A 118 3.82 -30.89 16.68
C GLY A 118 2.38 -30.46 16.97
N GLU A 119 1.41 -31.08 16.30
CA GLU A 119 -0.02 -30.84 16.55
C GLU A 119 -0.45 -31.24 17.96
N THR A 120 0.00 -32.40 18.44
CA THR A 120 -0.29 -32.85 19.79
C THR A 120 0.32 -31.91 20.84
N LEU A 121 1.55 -31.43 20.60
CA LEU A 121 2.22 -30.47 21.46
C LEU A 121 1.49 -29.14 21.53
N ILE A 122 1.03 -28.62 20.39
CA ILE A 122 0.27 -27.38 20.32
C ILE A 122 -1.07 -27.53 21.05
N ASN A 123 -1.80 -28.62 20.84
CA ASN A 123 -3.06 -28.86 21.54
C ASN A 123 -2.87 -28.96 23.05
N ASN A 124 -1.82 -29.64 23.54
CA ASN A 124 -1.50 -29.71 24.97
C ASN A 124 -1.12 -28.35 25.55
N LEU A 125 -0.38 -27.52 24.81
CA LEU A 125 0.00 -26.17 25.25
C LEU A 125 -1.21 -25.22 25.30
N ILE A 126 -2.18 -25.40 24.40
CA ILE A 126 -3.44 -24.65 24.39
C ILE A 126 -4.29 -25.03 25.60
N ASP A 127 -4.39 -26.33 25.91
CA ASP A 127 -5.20 -26.84 27.02
C ASP A 127 -4.63 -26.48 28.41
N GLU A 128 -3.32 -26.23 28.54
CA GLU A 128 -2.66 -25.88 29.81
C GLU A 128 -2.97 -24.47 30.33
N LYS A 129 -3.80 -23.67 29.65
CA LYS A 129 -4.20 -22.29 30.06
C LYS A 129 -3.06 -21.35 30.44
N ASN A 130 -1.83 -21.66 30.10
CA ASN A 130 -0.70 -20.79 30.32
C ASN A 130 -0.61 -19.78 29.14
N SER A 131 -0.44 -18.49 29.46
CA SER A 131 -0.33 -17.41 28.46
C SER A 131 0.96 -17.48 27.62
N TYR A 132 1.14 -18.60 26.89
CA TYR A 132 2.23 -18.74 25.93
C TYR A 132 1.82 -18.22 24.56
N LYS A 133 2.68 -17.42 23.93
CA LYS A 133 2.54 -17.10 22.49
C LYS A 133 3.15 -18.21 21.67
N ILE A 134 2.33 -18.97 20.96
CA ILE A 134 2.75 -20.06 20.10
C ILE A 134 2.94 -19.55 18.68
N SER A 135 4.10 -19.75 18.07
CA SER A 135 4.36 -19.53 16.65
C SER A 135 4.76 -20.82 15.98
N LEU A 136 3.95 -21.25 15.03
CA LEU A 136 4.23 -22.42 14.22
C LEU A 136 4.99 -22.01 12.94
N ILE A 137 6.15 -22.60 12.73
CA ILE A 137 6.94 -22.46 11.50
C ILE A 137 6.86 -23.79 10.76
N SER A 138 6.07 -23.84 9.69
CA SER A 138 5.90 -25.03 8.86
C SER A 138 6.33 -24.77 7.42
N LYS A 139 6.95 -25.80 6.81
CA LYS A 139 7.31 -25.82 5.40
C LYS A 139 6.14 -26.27 4.49
N HIS A 140 5.12 -26.88 5.07
CA HIS A 140 3.94 -27.38 4.39
C HIS A 140 2.68 -26.58 4.78
N PHE A 141 1.60 -26.74 4.01
CA PHE A 141 0.31 -26.12 4.29
C PHE A 141 -0.18 -26.52 5.68
N ILE A 142 -0.53 -25.53 6.49
CA ILE A 142 -1.11 -25.73 7.82
C ILE A 142 -2.62 -25.96 7.64
N ASP A 143 -3.18 -26.95 8.32
CA ASP A 143 -4.61 -27.21 8.33
C ASP A 143 -5.36 -25.96 8.87
N ASP A 144 -6.43 -25.58 8.17
CA ASP A 144 -7.23 -24.39 8.50
C ASP A 144 -7.83 -24.46 9.91
N ASN A 145 -8.08 -25.66 10.43
CA ASN A 145 -8.55 -25.89 11.80
C ASN A 145 -7.49 -25.51 12.84
N LEU A 146 -6.23 -25.86 12.61
CA LEU A 146 -5.11 -25.55 13.51
C LEU A 146 -4.81 -24.05 13.49
N LYS A 147 -4.90 -23.44 12.33
CA LYS A 147 -4.72 -22.01 12.15
C LYS A 147 -5.79 -21.20 12.91
N SER A 148 -7.04 -21.60 12.81
CA SER A 148 -8.14 -20.94 13.52
C SER A 148 -8.02 -21.04 15.04
N LYS A 149 -7.54 -22.17 15.58
CA LYS A 149 -7.28 -22.33 17.02
C LYS A 149 -6.17 -21.40 17.52
N ILE A 150 -5.07 -21.27 16.79
CA ILE A 150 -3.96 -20.37 17.14
C ILE A 150 -4.35 -18.89 17.04
N GLU A 151 -5.23 -18.53 16.10
CA GLU A 151 -5.70 -17.14 15.93
C GLU A 151 -6.75 -16.72 16.98
N ASN A 152 -7.53 -17.64 17.52
CA ASN A 152 -8.59 -17.34 18.49
C ASN A 152 -8.08 -17.16 19.93
N GLU A 153 -6.83 -17.49 20.21
CA GLU A 153 -6.20 -17.30 21.53
C GLU A 153 -5.36 -16.00 21.64
N LYS A 154 -5.57 -15.05 20.76
CA LYS A 154 -5.01 -13.69 20.84
C LYS A 154 -5.97 -12.76 21.55
#